data_64059a2e5c6c0e9e4fabdb0df5cfada7
#
_entry.id   64059a2e5c6c0e9e4fabdb0df5cfada7
#
_cell.length_a   1.000
_cell.length_b   1.000
_cell.length_c   1.000
_cell.angle_alpha   90.00
_cell.angle_beta   90.00
_cell.angle_gamma   90.00
#
_symmetry.space_group_name_H-M   'P 1'
#
loop_
_entity.id
_entity.type
_entity.pdbx_description
1 polymer ?
#
loop_
_entity_poly.entity_id
_entity_poly.type
_entity_poly.pdbx_seq_one_letter_code
_entity_poly.pdbx_strand_id
1 'polypeptide(L)'
;MKNYSVVRVKYKDLLLDERRTFLIHFTYSFIEGIIMGVLVLNEFVLIKSLKGTDYQIGLLFQFSVVLMLFSVLFNELVKRSRNKPKLIKWIGIFTRLPLLFFLFFPHFFDMSANETLMQIAFLGVFLVFYLANPIILPTINLFLKTNYQHKHFGPLYSYSTTINKVVMLGSTFGFGLLLDRDPNSFLIVYPVIGLLGMFSIFLFSKIPFQPSKLEIKTTIRKSLKSSISGMFEIIQTNKPYRDFEIGFMLYGFAWMTTIAVITIFFADKLHLSYSSVAFYKNSYNLIAILILPFFGRLINKIDPRKFAVFTFGSLMLYLVFLALTEHLSWNTEIMGIQLYYMLIPAFLAHAVFAATMSLLWFIGSSYFSRSNSAADYQSVHLTLTGARGLFAPLLGVLFYEIFGFTITFSIAIFALIIAMVLMYWSMKNRSMNPESF
;
A
#
# COMPACT_ATOMS: atom_id res chain seq x y z
N MET A 1 -23.92 26.12 -3.62
CA MET A 1 -24.00 24.67 -3.89
C MET A 1 -23.85 24.47 -5.39
N LYS A 2 -22.64 24.19 -5.89
CA LYS A 2 -22.46 23.76 -7.29
C LYS A 2 -22.90 22.31 -7.40
N ASN A 3 -23.94 22.06 -8.19
CA ASN A 3 -24.36 20.71 -8.55
C ASN A 3 -23.20 20.00 -9.26
N TYR A 4 -22.47 19.13 -8.54
CA TYR A 4 -21.60 18.15 -9.17
C TYR A 4 -22.48 17.05 -9.76
N SER A 5 -23.02 17.31 -10.96
CA SER A 5 -23.53 16.25 -11.81
C SER A 5 -22.37 15.26 -12.05
N VAL A 6 -22.61 13.98 -11.80
CA VAL A 6 -21.68 12.91 -12.17
C VAL A 6 -21.44 13.05 -13.69
N VAL A 7 -20.32 13.61 -14.07
CA VAL A 7 -19.95 13.78 -15.48
C VAL A 7 -19.71 12.37 -16.03
N ARG A 8 -20.73 11.79 -16.67
CA ARG A 8 -20.55 10.58 -17.50
C ARG A 8 -19.70 10.97 -18.70
N VAL A 9 -18.42 10.64 -18.65
CA VAL A 9 -17.52 10.83 -19.78
C VAL A 9 -17.92 9.82 -20.86
N LYS A 10 -18.46 10.31 -21.97
CA LYS A 10 -18.70 9.45 -23.13
C LYS A 10 -17.37 9.25 -23.86
N TYR A 11 -17.01 8.02 -24.17
CA TYR A 11 -15.78 7.68 -24.88
C TYR A 11 -15.60 8.48 -26.19
N LYS A 12 -16.72 8.85 -26.84
CA LYS A 12 -16.75 9.66 -28.08
C LYS A 12 -16.29 11.12 -27.87
N ASP A 13 -16.38 11.63 -26.63
CA ASP A 13 -16.05 13.04 -26.33
C ASP A 13 -14.55 13.23 -26.01
N LEU A 14 -13.78 12.12 -25.93
CA LEU A 14 -12.36 12.14 -25.66
C LEU A 14 -11.55 12.50 -26.93
N LEU A 15 -10.48 13.27 -26.77
CA LEU A 15 -9.47 13.47 -27.80
C LEU A 15 -8.77 12.16 -28.17
N LEU A 16 -8.19 12.06 -29.34
CA LEU A 16 -7.51 10.84 -29.82
C LEU A 16 -6.42 10.37 -28.84
N ASP A 17 -5.58 11.29 -28.34
CA ASP A 17 -4.53 10.96 -27.37
C ASP A 17 -5.10 10.56 -26.00
N GLU A 18 -6.20 11.17 -25.55
CA GLU A 18 -6.90 10.74 -24.34
C GLU A 18 -7.46 9.33 -24.48
N ARG A 19 -8.09 9.00 -25.62
CA ARG A 19 -8.64 7.65 -25.90
C ARG A 19 -7.54 6.60 -25.86
N ARG A 20 -6.43 6.87 -26.57
CA ARG A 20 -5.28 5.99 -26.60
C ARG A 20 -4.69 5.79 -25.21
N THR A 21 -4.48 6.89 -24.46
CA THR A 21 -3.98 6.86 -23.09
C THR A 21 -4.91 6.09 -22.18
N PHE A 22 -6.23 6.29 -22.30
CA PHE A 22 -7.22 5.59 -21.48
C PHE A 22 -7.24 4.09 -21.76
N LEU A 23 -7.21 3.65 -23.01
CA LEU A 23 -7.17 2.24 -23.35
C LEU A 23 -5.92 1.57 -22.78
N ILE A 24 -4.75 2.20 -22.93
CA ILE A 24 -3.49 1.69 -22.36
C ILE A 24 -3.56 1.65 -20.83
N HIS A 25 -4.03 2.72 -20.19
CA HIS A 25 -4.16 2.80 -18.74
C HIS A 25 -5.16 1.78 -18.19
N PHE A 26 -6.29 1.58 -18.86
CA PHE A 26 -7.30 0.61 -18.46
C PHE A 26 -6.78 -0.83 -18.56
N THR A 27 -6.12 -1.17 -19.69
CA THR A 27 -5.49 -2.50 -19.87
C THR A 27 -4.36 -2.73 -18.88
N TYR A 28 -3.52 -1.71 -18.65
CA TYR A 28 -2.50 -1.72 -17.62
C TYR A 28 -3.11 -2.00 -16.24
N SER A 29 -4.16 -1.27 -15.86
CA SER A 29 -4.84 -1.42 -14.58
C SER A 29 -5.49 -2.78 -14.40
N PHE A 30 -6.03 -3.38 -15.48
CA PHE A 30 -6.54 -4.74 -15.47
C PHE A 30 -5.42 -5.75 -15.15
N ILE A 31 -4.29 -5.67 -15.85
CA ILE A 31 -3.17 -6.59 -15.65
C ILE A 31 -2.54 -6.40 -14.26
N GLU A 32 -2.34 -5.16 -13.82
CA GLU A 32 -1.85 -4.85 -12.47
C GLU A 32 -2.82 -5.36 -11.39
N GLY A 33 -4.12 -5.40 -11.66
CA GLY A 33 -5.12 -6.02 -10.79
C GLY A 33 -4.85 -7.50 -10.56
N ILE A 34 -4.50 -8.26 -11.62
CA ILE A 34 -4.09 -9.67 -11.50
C ILE A 34 -2.83 -9.79 -10.64
N ILE A 35 -1.81 -9.00 -10.95
CA ILE A 35 -0.52 -9.03 -10.25
C ILE A 35 -0.72 -8.72 -8.77
N MET A 36 -1.40 -7.61 -8.46
CA MET A 36 -1.65 -7.19 -7.08
C MET A 36 -2.51 -8.21 -6.34
N GLY A 37 -3.48 -8.86 -7.02
CA GLY A 37 -4.30 -9.91 -6.42
C GLY A 37 -3.48 -11.12 -5.99
N VAL A 38 -2.52 -11.55 -6.78
CA VAL A 38 -1.58 -12.63 -6.43
C VAL A 38 -0.68 -12.18 -5.26
N LEU A 39 -0.14 -10.98 -5.31
CA LEU A 39 0.79 -10.46 -4.28
C LEU A 39 0.14 -10.24 -2.91
N VAL A 40 -1.19 -10.18 -2.82
CA VAL A 40 -1.92 -10.12 -1.52
C VAL A 40 -1.65 -11.34 -0.65
N LEU A 41 -1.30 -12.50 -1.24
CA LEU A 41 -1.01 -13.73 -0.51
C LEU A 41 0.48 -14.04 -0.37
N ASN A 42 1.35 -13.13 -0.74
CA ASN A 42 2.80 -13.32 -0.81
C ASN A 42 3.41 -13.78 0.52
N GLU A 43 3.01 -13.15 1.62
CA GLU A 43 3.46 -13.51 2.95
C GLU A 43 2.99 -14.91 3.38
N PHE A 44 1.81 -15.33 2.91
CA PHE A 44 1.30 -16.66 3.19
C PHE A 44 1.99 -17.74 2.36
N VAL A 45 2.42 -17.44 1.14
CA VAL A 45 3.30 -18.33 0.37
C VAL A 45 4.64 -18.50 1.08
N LEU A 46 5.23 -17.42 1.61
CA LEU A 46 6.48 -17.49 2.34
C LEU A 46 6.37 -18.36 3.59
N ILE A 47 5.35 -18.16 4.43
CA ILE A 47 5.22 -18.90 5.70
C ILE A 47 4.72 -20.33 5.48
N LYS A 48 3.69 -20.54 4.65
CA LYS A 48 3.02 -21.85 4.52
C LYS A 48 3.65 -22.76 3.48
N SER A 49 4.02 -22.22 2.30
CA SER A 49 4.58 -23.03 1.21
C SER A 49 6.10 -23.18 1.33
N LEU A 50 6.80 -22.12 1.74
CA LEU A 50 8.26 -22.10 1.83
C LEU A 50 8.77 -22.27 3.28
N LYS A 51 7.88 -22.39 4.27
CA LYS A 51 8.21 -22.51 5.70
C LYS A 51 9.16 -21.41 6.19
N GLY A 52 8.92 -20.19 5.71
CA GLY A 52 9.71 -19.00 6.07
C GLY A 52 9.58 -18.68 7.55
N THR A 53 10.65 -18.12 8.12
CA THR A 53 10.67 -17.69 9.53
C THR A 53 9.86 -16.40 9.72
N ASP A 54 9.45 -16.13 10.96
CA ASP A 54 8.71 -14.93 11.34
C ASP A 54 9.47 -13.65 10.99
N TYR A 55 10.80 -13.62 11.19
CA TYR A 55 11.65 -12.50 10.77
C TYR A 55 11.69 -12.29 9.26
N GLN A 56 11.64 -13.35 8.48
CA GLN A 56 11.58 -13.25 7.03
C GLN A 56 10.26 -12.64 6.55
N ILE A 57 9.15 -12.91 7.25
CA ILE A 57 7.86 -12.26 7.00
C ILE A 57 7.96 -10.77 7.34
N GLY A 58 8.55 -10.44 8.51
CA GLY A 58 8.82 -9.06 8.89
C GLY A 58 9.65 -8.31 7.85
N LEU A 59 10.71 -8.93 7.30
CA LEU A 59 11.54 -8.39 6.22
C LEU A 59 10.75 -8.16 4.93
N LEU A 60 9.88 -9.09 4.53
CA LEU A 60 9.06 -8.96 3.33
C LEU A 60 8.15 -7.73 3.40
N PHE A 61 7.50 -7.48 4.54
CA PHE A 61 6.72 -6.27 4.77
C PHE A 61 7.60 -5.02 4.81
N GLN A 62 8.80 -5.11 5.40
CA GLN A 62 9.74 -4.01 5.50
C GLN A 62 10.18 -3.51 4.13
N PHE A 63 10.44 -4.40 3.16
CA PHE A 63 10.91 -4.03 1.82
C PHE A 63 10.02 -3.01 1.14
N SER A 64 8.71 -3.19 1.16
CA SER A 64 7.76 -2.30 0.49
C SER A 64 7.76 -0.88 1.07
N VAL A 65 8.06 -0.73 2.35
CA VAL A 65 7.99 0.54 3.08
C VAL A 65 9.34 1.25 3.12
N VAL A 66 10.44 0.53 3.37
CA VAL A 66 11.79 1.11 3.44
C VAL A 66 12.18 1.77 2.11
N LEU A 67 11.75 1.21 1.00
CA LEU A 67 12.02 1.79 -0.31
C LEU A 67 11.38 3.17 -0.50
N MET A 68 10.36 3.53 0.29
CA MET A 68 9.77 4.88 0.29
C MET A 68 10.73 5.94 0.82
N LEU A 69 11.69 5.59 1.69
CA LEU A 69 12.76 6.53 2.12
C LEU A 69 13.56 7.06 0.93
N PHE A 70 13.77 6.20 -0.05
CA PHE A 70 14.55 6.53 -1.24
C PHE A 70 13.71 7.24 -2.31
N SER A 71 12.42 7.49 -2.07
CA SER A 71 11.53 8.11 -3.06
C SER A 71 12.01 9.48 -3.51
N VAL A 72 12.60 10.29 -2.60
CA VAL A 72 13.17 11.61 -2.95
C VAL A 72 14.36 11.45 -3.91
N LEU A 73 15.24 10.48 -3.65
CA LEU A 73 16.39 10.18 -4.53
C LEU A 73 15.91 9.68 -5.90
N PHE A 74 14.99 8.73 -5.93
CA PHE A 74 14.45 8.19 -7.18
C PHE A 74 13.67 9.23 -7.97
N ASN A 75 12.93 10.12 -7.33
CA ASN A 75 12.24 11.22 -8.00
C ASN A 75 13.21 12.18 -8.69
N GLU A 76 14.35 12.49 -8.05
CA GLU A 76 15.42 13.28 -8.68
C GLU A 76 16.02 12.57 -9.90
N LEU A 77 16.22 11.25 -9.85
CA LEU A 77 16.67 10.46 -11.00
C LEU A 77 15.64 10.49 -12.15
N VAL A 78 14.35 10.33 -11.82
CA VAL A 78 13.26 10.41 -12.79
C VAL A 78 13.18 11.80 -13.44
N LYS A 79 13.29 12.88 -12.65
CA LYS A 79 13.29 14.25 -13.16
C LYS A 79 14.41 14.47 -14.19
N ARG A 80 15.59 13.93 -13.95
CA ARG A 80 16.79 14.07 -14.79
C ARG A 80 16.78 13.20 -16.04
N SER A 81 15.92 12.19 -16.11
CA SER A 81 15.82 11.32 -17.29
C SER A 81 15.14 12.05 -18.45
N ARG A 82 15.87 12.12 -19.60
CA ARG A 82 15.33 12.70 -20.84
C ARG A 82 14.23 11.86 -21.46
N ASN A 83 14.31 10.53 -21.35
CA ASN A 83 13.36 9.61 -21.94
C ASN A 83 12.68 8.76 -20.85
N LYS A 84 11.63 9.32 -20.24
CA LYS A 84 10.87 8.67 -19.18
C LYS A 84 10.16 7.38 -19.64
N PRO A 85 9.57 7.30 -20.85
CA PRO A 85 9.00 6.04 -21.35
C PRO A 85 10.03 4.90 -21.41
N LYS A 86 11.23 5.18 -21.91
CA LYS A 86 12.33 4.21 -21.97
C LYS A 86 12.79 3.80 -20.56
N LEU A 87 12.88 4.76 -19.64
CA LEU A 87 13.26 4.52 -18.24
C LEU A 87 12.27 3.54 -17.57
N ILE A 88 10.95 3.82 -17.62
CA ILE A 88 9.93 2.95 -17.02
C ILE A 88 9.96 1.56 -17.63
N LYS A 89 10.04 1.49 -18.96
CA LYS A 89 10.10 0.21 -19.68
C LYS A 89 11.20 -0.68 -19.14
N TRP A 90 12.44 -0.18 -19.06
CA TRP A 90 13.57 -0.97 -18.61
C TRP A 90 13.52 -1.31 -17.13
N ILE A 91 13.14 -0.36 -16.28
CA ILE A 91 12.95 -0.62 -14.85
C ILE A 91 11.87 -1.69 -14.65
N GLY A 92 10.74 -1.57 -15.35
CA GLY A 92 9.68 -2.55 -15.29
C GLY A 92 10.14 -3.96 -15.70
N ILE A 93 10.91 -4.07 -16.79
CA ILE A 93 11.42 -5.36 -17.24
C ILE A 93 12.42 -5.94 -16.22
N PHE A 94 13.44 -5.18 -15.82
CA PHE A 94 14.47 -5.68 -14.92
C PHE A 94 13.97 -6.05 -13.54
N THR A 95 12.93 -5.39 -13.03
CA THR A 95 12.39 -5.68 -11.70
C THR A 95 11.35 -6.81 -11.69
N ARG A 96 10.78 -7.18 -12.83
CA ARG A 96 9.85 -8.32 -12.98
C ARG A 96 10.54 -9.59 -13.50
N LEU A 97 11.64 -9.43 -14.22
CA LEU A 97 12.41 -10.56 -14.75
C LEU A 97 12.79 -11.61 -13.68
N PRO A 98 13.20 -11.22 -12.45
CA PRO A 98 13.52 -12.20 -11.41
C PRO A 98 12.38 -13.12 -11.02
N LEU A 99 11.10 -12.74 -11.24
CA LEU A 99 9.97 -13.63 -11.01
C LEU A 99 9.99 -14.89 -11.88
N LEU A 100 10.63 -14.85 -13.05
CA LEU A 100 10.80 -16.01 -13.91
C LEU A 100 11.73 -17.06 -13.30
N PHE A 101 12.56 -16.69 -12.33
CA PHE A 101 13.47 -17.60 -11.65
C PHE A 101 12.73 -18.73 -10.91
N PHE A 102 11.49 -18.49 -10.48
CA PHE A 102 10.67 -19.52 -9.83
C PHE A 102 10.40 -20.74 -10.71
N LEU A 103 10.42 -20.63 -12.05
CA LEU A 103 10.33 -21.77 -12.96
C LEU A 103 11.47 -22.76 -12.80
N PHE A 104 12.63 -22.29 -12.36
CA PHE A 104 13.84 -23.08 -12.24
C PHE A 104 14.03 -23.66 -10.84
N PHE A 105 13.24 -23.25 -9.85
CA PHE A 105 13.37 -23.72 -8.47
C PHE A 105 13.42 -25.24 -8.35
N PRO A 106 12.49 -26.02 -8.97
CA PRO A 106 12.51 -27.48 -8.86
C PRO A 106 13.73 -28.13 -9.51
N HIS A 107 14.41 -27.46 -10.45
CA HIS A 107 15.54 -27.99 -11.20
C HIS A 107 16.88 -27.70 -10.51
N PHE A 108 17.00 -26.57 -9.82
CA PHE A 108 18.25 -26.15 -9.17
C PHE A 108 18.29 -26.48 -7.69
N PHE A 109 17.12 -26.66 -7.06
CA PHE A 109 17.04 -26.86 -5.63
C PHE A 109 16.15 -28.07 -5.35
N ASP A 110 16.72 -29.06 -4.66
CA ASP A 110 15.91 -30.04 -3.96
C ASP A 110 15.16 -29.26 -2.86
N MET A 111 13.83 -29.12 -3.05
CA MET A 111 12.98 -28.30 -2.18
C MET A 111 13.01 -28.76 -0.72
N SER A 112 13.34 -30.01 -0.47
CA SER A 112 13.49 -30.57 0.87
C SER A 112 14.86 -30.32 1.50
N ALA A 113 15.92 -30.18 0.69
CA ALA A 113 17.29 -30.06 1.18
C ALA A 113 17.77 -28.57 1.32
N ASN A 114 17.11 -27.61 0.66
CA ASN A 114 17.59 -26.23 0.55
C ASN A 114 16.52 -25.17 0.88
N GLU A 115 15.67 -25.41 1.89
CA GLU A 115 14.58 -24.50 2.29
C GLU A 115 15.08 -23.06 2.51
N THR A 116 16.18 -22.87 3.25
CA THR A 116 16.75 -21.53 3.54
C THR A 116 17.16 -20.79 2.28
N LEU A 117 17.75 -21.47 1.31
CA LEU A 117 18.18 -20.84 0.06
C LEU A 117 16.99 -20.38 -0.77
N MET A 118 15.91 -21.15 -0.80
CA MET A 118 14.67 -20.77 -1.49
C MET A 118 13.99 -19.56 -0.82
N GLN A 119 13.98 -19.51 0.51
CA GLN A 119 13.46 -18.38 1.26
C GLN A 119 14.27 -17.11 0.96
N ILE A 120 15.60 -17.19 0.94
CA ILE A 120 16.48 -16.06 0.60
C ILE A 120 16.26 -15.63 -0.86
N ALA A 121 16.16 -16.58 -1.79
CA ALA A 121 15.88 -16.27 -3.18
C ALA A 121 14.51 -15.62 -3.38
N PHE A 122 13.48 -16.12 -2.68
CA PHE A 122 12.16 -15.50 -2.64
C PHE A 122 12.22 -14.05 -2.18
N LEU A 123 12.83 -13.79 -1.04
CA LEU A 123 13.01 -12.43 -0.50
C LEU A 123 13.79 -11.53 -1.47
N GLY A 124 14.87 -12.06 -2.07
CA GLY A 124 15.66 -11.33 -3.06
C GLY A 124 14.87 -10.93 -4.31
N VAL A 125 14.06 -11.85 -4.83
CA VAL A 125 13.17 -11.58 -5.98
C VAL A 125 12.17 -10.47 -5.64
N PHE A 126 11.52 -10.53 -4.47
CA PHE A 126 10.55 -9.51 -4.07
C PHE A 126 11.17 -8.18 -3.67
N LEU A 127 12.38 -8.18 -3.11
CA LEU A 127 13.14 -6.94 -2.90
C LEU A 127 13.36 -6.22 -4.24
N VAL A 128 13.82 -6.95 -5.27
CA VAL A 128 14.02 -6.38 -6.61
C VAL A 128 12.68 -5.91 -7.22
N PHE A 129 11.61 -6.69 -7.04
CA PHE A 129 10.28 -6.30 -7.51
C PHE A 129 9.81 -4.97 -6.92
N TYR A 130 9.94 -4.78 -5.61
CA TYR A 130 9.49 -3.56 -4.93
C TYR A 130 10.37 -2.33 -5.23
N LEU A 131 11.64 -2.51 -5.65
CA LEU A 131 12.51 -1.40 -6.09
C LEU A 131 11.91 -0.56 -7.23
N ALA A 132 10.99 -1.13 -8.01
CA ALA A 132 10.30 -0.42 -9.07
C ALA A 132 9.34 0.66 -8.58
N ASN A 133 8.67 0.45 -7.44
CA ASN A 133 7.54 1.25 -6.98
C ASN A 133 7.85 2.75 -6.83
N PRO A 134 8.96 3.17 -6.18
CA PRO A 134 9.31 4.58 -6.03
C PRO A 134 9.54 5.32 -7.35
N ILE A 135 9.76 4.59 -8.44
CA ILE A 135 10.04 5.15 -9.77
C ILE A 135 8.79 5.08 -10.66
N ILE A 136 8.13 3.92 -10.69
CA ILE A 136 7.02 3.65 -11.59
C ILE A 136 5.79 4.47 -11.19
N LEU A 137 5.40 4.47 -9.91
CA LEU A 137 4.17 5.13 -9.45
C LEU A 137 4.13 6.64 -9.73
N PRO A 138 5.17 7.44 -9.39
CA PRO A 138 5.18 8.86 -9.72
C PRO A 138 5.18 9.12 -11.23
N THR A 139 5.84 8.25 -12.01
CA THR A 139 5.94 8.42 -13.46
C THR A 139 4.62 8.08 -14.16
N ILE A 140 3.88 7.08 -13.67
CA ILE A 140 2.51 6.79 -14.12
C ILE A 140 1.62 8.03 -13.94
N ASN A 141 1.60 8.58 -12.73
CA ASN A 141 0.80 9.78 -12.43
C ASN A 141 1.17 10.96 -13.32
N LEU A 142 2.46 11.15 -13.59
CA LEU A 142 2.92 12.19 -14.51
C LEU A 142 2.36 11.98 -15.92
N PHE A 143 2.43 10.76 -16.47
CA PHE A 143 1.93 10.47 -17.82
C PHE A 143 0.43 10.66 -17.94
N LEU A 144 -0.33 10.21 -16.94
CA LEU A 144 -1.79 10.37 -16.93
C LEU A 144 -2.18 11.84 -16.80
N LYS A 145 -1.52 12.60 -15.92
CA LYS A 145 -1.79 14.03 -15.73
C LYS A 145 -1.44 14.87 -16.97
N THR A 146 -0.47 14.44 -17.77
CA THR A 146 -0.05 15.13 -18.99
C THR A 146 -1.03 14.87 -20.13
N ASN A 147 -1.63 13.68 -20.21
CA ASN A 147 -2.43 13.27 -21.34
C ASN A 147 -3.94 13.42 -21.13
N TYR A 148 -4.42 13.40 -19.87
CA TYR A 148 -5.84 13.61 -19.59
C TYR A 148 -6.16 15.09 -19.38
N GLN A 149 -7.26 15.57 -19.99
CA GLN A 149 -7.80 16.87 -19.64
C GLN A 149 -8.27 16.86 -18.18
N HIS A 150 -8.13 18.00 -17.51
CA HIS A 150 -8.49 18.14 -16.10
C HIS A 150 -9.92 17.65 -15.78
N LYS A 151 -10.90 17.94 -16.64
CA LYS A 151 -12.30 17.53 -16.48
C LYS A 151 -12.52 16.01 -16.62
N HIS A 152 -11.64 15.29 -17.35
CA HIS A 152 -11.75 13.86 -17.62
C HIS A 152 -10.85 13.02 -16.71
N PHE A 153 -9.83 13.61 -16.09
CA PHE A 153 -8.83 12.90 -15.28
C PHE A 153 -9.47 12.04 -14.17
N GLY A 154 -10.31 12.64 -13.34
CA GLY A 154 -10.96 11.93 -12.24
C GLY A 154 -11.81 10.74 -12.67
N PRO A 155 -12.78 10.92 -13.61
CA PRO A 155 -13.59 9.83 -14.12
C PRO A 155 -12.78 8.69 -14.77
N LEU A 156 -11.83 9.01 -15.68
CA LEU A 156 -11.04 7.99 -16.37
C LEU A 156 -10.11 7.23 -15.41
N TYR A 157 -9.50 7.92 -14.47
CA TYR A 157 -8.71 7.31 -13.40
C TYR A 157 -9.56 6.38 -12.52
N SER A 158 -10.77 6.83 -12.15
CA SER A 158 -11.71 6.04 -11.37
C SER A 158 -12.11 4.73 -12.07
N TYR A 159 -12.45 4.77 -13.37
CA TYR A 159 -12.77 3.55 -14.13
C TYR A 159 -11.60 2.55 -14.12
N SER A 160 -10.38 3.04 -14.37
CA SER A 160 -9.18 2.19 -14.36
C SER A 160 -8.88 1.62 -12.98
N THR A 161 -9.06 2.41 -11.92
CA THR A 161 -8.88 1.93 -10.54
C THR A 161 -9.95 0.93 -10.13
N THR A 162 -11.20 1.12 -10.57
CA THR A 162 -12.29 0.19 -10.28
C THR A 162 -12.03 -1.17 -10.89
N ILE A 163 -11.66 -1.23 -12.19
CA ILE A 163 -11.35 -2.51 -12.83
C ILE A 163 -10.15 -3.19 -12.16
N ASN A 164 -9.10 -2.43 -11.79
CA ASN A 164 -7.97 -2.96 -11.05
C ASN A 164 -8.42 -3.65 -9.76
N LYS A 165 -9.26 -3.00 -8.95
CA LYS A 165 -9.77 -3.53 -7.69
C LYS A 165 -10.64 -4.78 -7.88
N VAL A 166 -11.55 -4.76 -8.84
CA VAL A 166 -12.43 -5.91 -9.14
C VAL A 166 -11.59 -7.13 -9.55
N VAL A 167 -10.64 -6.92 -10.47
CA VAL A 167 -9.75 -7.99 -10.92
C VAL A 167 -8.84 -8.47 -9.79
N MET A 168 -8.33 -7.56 -8.96
CA MET A 168 -7.53 -7.89 -7.79
C MET A 168 -8.28 -8.85 -6.84
N LEU A 169 -9.55 -8.52 -6.50
CA LEU A 169 -10.36 -9.38 -5.62
C LEU A 169 -10.53 -10.80 -6.21
N GLY A 170 -10.89 -10.89 -7.49
CA GLY A 170 -11.02 -12.19 -8.17
C GLY A 170 -9.71 -12.98 -8.22
N SER A 171 -8.61 -12.31 -8.54
CA SER A 171 -7.28 -12.95 -8.62
C SER A 171 -6.76 -13.39 -7.25
N THR A 172 -7.01 -12.62 -6.18
CA THR A 172 -6.64 -13.02 -4.81
C THR A 172 -7.35 -14.31 -4.42
N PHE A 173 -8.67 -14.37 -4.64
CA PHE A 173 -9.44 -15.56 -4.28
C PHE A 173 -9.07 -16.77 -5.17
N GLY A 174 -8.94 -16.56 -6.49
CA GLY A 174 -8.52 -17.59 -7.42
C GLY A 174 -7.13 -18.18 -7.09
N PHE A 175 -6.18 -17.33 -6.74
CA PHE A 175 -4.85 -17.78 -6.33
C PHE A 175 -4.88 -18.50 -4.98
N GLY A 176 -5.72 -18.06 -4.02
CA GLY A 176 -5.92 -18.77 -2.76
C GLY A 176 -6.42 -20.19 -2.98
N LEU A 177 -7.42 -20.38 -3.85
CA LEU A 177 -7.94 -21.70 -4.21
C LEU A 177 -6.89 -22.59 -4.91
N LEU A 178 -6.04 -22.00 -5.75
CA LEU A 178 -4.93 -22.74 -6.38
C LEU A 178 -3.91 -23.21 -5.35
N LEU A 179 -3.53 -22.35 -4.40
CA LEU A 179 -2.59 -22.68 -3.33
C LEU A 179 -3.14 -23.71 -2.35
N ASP A 180 -4.45 -23.72 -2.09
CA ASP A 180 -5.09 -24.75 -1.25
C ASP A 180 -5.09 -26.11 -1.93
N ARG A 181 -5.14 -26.16 -3.28
CA ARG A 181 -5.03 -27.40 -4.06
C ARG A 181 -3.59 -27.90 -4.16
N ASP A 182 -2.69 -26.98 -4.47
CA ASP A 182 -1.26 -27.25 -4.61
C ASP A 182 -0.46 -26.07 -4.04
N PRO A 183 0.14 -26.22 -2.84
CA PRO A 183 0.98 -25.21 -2.23
C PRO A 183 2.17 -24.75 -3.08
N ASN A 184 2.56 -25.54 -4.12
CA ASN A 184 3.64 -25.21 -5.04
C ASN A 184 3.17 -24.45 -6.29
N SER A 185 1.86 -24.21 -6.45
CA SER A 185 1.32 -23.50 -7.63
C SER A 185 1.94 -22.12 -7.84
N PHE A 186 2.52 -21.49 -6.79
CA PHE A 186 3.26 -20.23 -6.91
C PHE A 186 4.46 -20.31 -7.86
N LEU A 187 5.08 -21.51 -8.02
CA LEU A 187 6.20 -21.73 -8.96
C LEU A 187 5.83 -21.45 -10.42
N ILE A 188 4.55 -21.57 -10.76
CA ILE A 188 4.01 -21.25 -12.10
C ILE A 188 3.39 -19.86 -12.11
N VAL A 189 2.65 -19.52 -11.06
CA VAL A 189 1.89 -18.27 -11.00
C VAL A 189 2.82 -17.04 -10.96
N TYR A 190 3.92 -17.08 -10.19
CA TYR A 190 4.86 -15.93 -10.15
C TYR A 190 5.57 -15.66 -11.47
N PRO A 191 6.08 -16.63 -12.22
CA PRO A 191 6.55 -16.42 -13.59
C PRO A 191 5.50 -15.81 -14.51
N VAL A 192 4.25 -16.30 -14.45
CA VAL A 192 3.16 -15.74 -15.25
C VAL A 192 2.90 -14.27 -14.92
N ILE A 193 2.81 -13.89 -13.64
CA ILE A 193 2.66 -12.49 -13.27
C ILE A 193 3.91 -11.66 -13.58
N GLY A 194 5.10 -12.25 -13.60
CA GLY A 194 6.33 -11.62 -14.06
C GLY A 194 6.24 -11.23 -15.53
N LEU A 195 5.83 -12.16 -16.40
CA LEU A 195 5.58 -11.90 -17.83
C LEU A 195 4.49 -10.85 -18.04
N LEU A 196 3.36 -10.99 -17.34
CA LEU A 196 2.27 -10.01 -17.38
C LEU A 196 2.73 -8.63 -16.92
N GLY A 197 3.56 -8.56 -15.88
CA GLY A 197 4.11 -7.30 -15.36
C GLY A 197 5.09 -6.63 -16.33
N MET A 198 5.94 -7.40 -17.00
CA MET A 198 6.79 -6.86 -18.08
C MET A 198 5.94 -6.34 -19.24
N PHE A 199 4.92 -7.07 -19.63
CA PHE A 199 4.00 -6.66 -20.69
C PHE A 199 3.19 -5.43 -20.32
N SER A 200 2.64 -5.33 -19.09
CA SER A 200 1.85 -4.19 -18.63
C SER A 200 2.65 -2.90 -18.65
N ILE A 201 3.89 -2.92 -18.14
CA ILE A 201 4.79 -1.75 -18.15
C ILE A 201 5.26 -1.42 -19.57
N PHE A 202 5.55 -2.43 -20.40
CA PHE A 202 5.86 -2.20 -21.82
C PHE A 202 4.70 -1.49 -22.53
N LEU A 203 3.46 -1.95 -22.30
CA LEU A 203 2.26 -1.32 -22.86
C LEU A 203 2.12 0.11 -22.33
N PHE A 204 2.27 0.32 -21.02
CA PHE A 204 2.17 1.63 -20.39
C PHE A 204 3.23 2.61 -20.95
N SER A 205 4.43 2.14 -21.25
CA SER A 205 5.49 2.95 -21.85
C SER A 205 5.17 3.49 -23.27
N LYS A 206 4.07 3.01 -23.88
CA LYS A 206 3.58 3.51 -25.18
C LYS A 206 2.67 4.74 -25.07
N ILE A 207 2.34 5.18 -23.87
CA ILE A 207 1.60 6.43 -23.66
C ILE A 207 2.47 7.60 -24.20
N PRO A 208 1.89 8.49 -25.01
CA PRO A 208 2.58 9.65 -25.54
C PRO A 208 3.15 10.51 -24.41
N PHE A 209 4.40 10.84 -24.49
CA PHE A 209 5.04 11.72 -23.53
C PHE A 209 6.01 12.66 -24.24
N GLN A 210 5.70 13.96 -24.23
CA GLN A 210 6.61 14.97 -24.76
C GLN A 210 7.58 15.38 -23.66
N PRO A 211 8.88 15.24 -23.88
CA PRO A 211 9.87 15.67 -22.89
C PRO A 211 9.79 17.20 -22.72
N SER A 212 9.51 17.66 -21.49
CA SER A 212 9.67 19.07 -21.16
C SER A 212 11.16 19.45 -21.24
N LYS A 213 11.46 20.68 -21.69
CA LYS A 213 12.81 21.22 -21.62
C LYS A 213 13.24 21.29 -20.15
N LEU A 214 14.07 20.34 -19.74
CA LEU A 214 14.56 20.24 -18.38
C LEU A 214 15.74 21.18 -18.19
N GLU A 215 15.52 22.32 -17.61
CA GLU A 215 16.61 23.15 -17.04
C GLU A 215 16.90 22.70 -15.60
N ILE A 216 17.65 21.61 -15.43
CA ILE A 216 18.13 21.20 -14.11
C ILE A 216 19.45 21.93 -13.83
N LYS A 217 19.35 23.06 -13.14
CA LYS A 217 20.50 23.92 -12.80
C LYS A 217 21.25 23.49 -11.52
N THR A 218 20.78 22.47 -10.79
CA THR A 218 21.35 22.10 -9.48
C THR A 218 21.89 20.67 -9.45
N THR A 219 22.95 20.44 -8.66
CA THR A 219 23.49 19.12 -8.37
C THR A 219 22.51 18.30 -7.52
N ILE A 220 22.47 16.97 -7.67
CA ILE A 220 21.62 16.05 -6.88
C ILE A 220 21.80 16.30 -5.37
N ARG A 221 23.06 16.39 -4.92
CA ARG A 221 23.39 16.65 -3.50
C ARG A 221 22.79 17.95 -2.98
N LYS A 222 22.80 19.01 -3.78
CA LYS A 222 22.25 20.32 -3.40
C LYS A 222 20.73 20.31 -3.35
N SER A 223 20.09 19.62 -4.30
CA SER A 223 18.64 19.42 -4.33
C SER A 223 18.16 18.57 -3.15
N LEU A 224 18.83 17.46 -2.83
CA LEU A 224 18.50 16.62 -1.68
C LEU A 224 18.68 17.37 -0.36
N LYS A 225 19.79 18.12 -0.18
CA LYS A 225 20.02 18.92 1.02
C LYS A 225 18.94 19.96 1.22
N SER A 226 18.53 20.65 0.16
CA SER A 226 17.45 21.64 0.19
C SER A 226 16.11 21.00 0.57
N SER A 227 15.78 19.84 0.00
CA SER A 227 14.55 19.11 0.32
C SER A 227 14.51 18.67 1.80
N ILE A 228 15.60 18.11 2.31
CA ILE A 228 15.70 17.69 3.72
C ILE A 228 15.61 18.90 4.66
N SER A 229 16.30 19.98 4.36
CA SER A 229 16.22 21.22 5.17
C SER A 229 14.81 21.79 5.21
N GLY A 230 14.11 21.81 4.06
CA GLY A 230 12.72 22.26 3.99
C GLY A 230 11.76 21.38 4.79
N MET A 231 11.99 20.04 4.84
CA MET A 231 11.19 19.14 5.68
C MET A 231 11.32 19.46 7.17
N PHE A 232 12.54 19.72 7.65
CA PHE A 232 12.75 20.12 9.05
C PHE A 232 12.10 21.47 9.38
N GLU A 233 12.19 22.43 8.47
CA GLU A 233 11.55 23.73 8.62
C GLU A 233 10.02 23.61 8.76
N ILE A 234 9.38 22.80 7.92
CA ILE A 234 7.94 22.55 7.98
C ILE A 234 7.54 21.98 9.36
N ILE A 235 8.26 20.97 9.87
CA ILE A 235 7.97 20.35 11.16
C ILE A 235 8.18 21.33 12.32
N GLN A 236 9.16 22.22 12.24
CA GLN A 236 9.45 23.19 13.30
C GLN A 236 8.45 24.34 13.31
N THR A 237 8.03 24.83 12.15
CA THR A 237 7.17 26.00 12.01
C THR A 237 5.69 25.68 12.13
N ASN A 238 5.22 24.56 11.56
CA ASN A 238 3.80 24.17 11.60
C ASN A 238 3.51 23.21 12.75
N LYS A 239 3.24 23.73 13.93
CA LYS A 239 2.96 22.92 15.13
C LYS A 239 1.75 21.99 15.01
N PRO A 240 0.58 22.40 14.45
CA PRO A 240 -0.54 21.49 14.20
C PRO A 240 -0.18 20.33 13.29
N TYR A 241 0.58 20.57 12.23
CA TYR A 241 1.05 19.53 11.34
C TYR A 241 2.05 18.59 12.02
N ARG A 242 2.99 19.12 12.78
CA ARG A 242 3.92 18.32 13.59
C ARG A 242 3.20 17.35 14.51
N ASP A 243 2.18 17.81 15.23
CA ASP A 243 1.40 16.96 16.12
C ASP A 243 0.66 15.87 15.36
N PHE A 244 0.12 16.22 14.18
CA PHE A 244 -0.51 15.27 13.28
C PHE A 244 0.48 14.19 12.85
N GLU A 245 1.70 14.55 12.43
CA GLU A 245 2.74 13.59 12.04
C GLU A 245 3.23 12.74 13.21
N ILE A 246 3.37 13.28 14.43
CA ILE A 246 3.70 12.48 15.61
C ILE A 246 2.61 11.42 15.88
N GLY A 247 1.33 11.79 15.81
CA GLY A 247 0.24 10.83 15.91
C GLY A 247 0.24 9.79 14.80
N PHE A 248 0.59 10.20 13.58
CA PHE A 248 0.79 9.28 12.47
C PHE A 248 1.98 8.35 12.64
N MET A 249 3.06 8.81 13.28
CA MET A 249 4.20 7.95 13.63
C MET A 249 3.79 6.87 14.64
N LEU A 250 3.02 7.22 15.66
CA LEU A 250 2.49 6.26 16.66
C LEU A 250 1.51 5.26 16.03
N TYR A 251 0.55 5.76 15.23
CA TYR A 251 -0.36 4.91 14.46
C TYR A 251 0.41 3.93 13.56
N GLY A 252 1.34 4.45 12.79
CA GLY A 252 2.07 3.63 11.85
C GLY A 252 3.05 2.66 12.52
N PHE A 253 3.57 3.00 13.70
CA PHE A 253 4.27 2.05 14.54
C PHE A 253 3.32 0.88 14.92
N ALA A 254 2.15 1.18 15.47
CA ALA A 254 1.14 0.18 15.82
C ALA A 254 0.76 -0.71 14.63
N TRP A 255 0.51 -0.12 13.46
CA TRP A 255 0.16 -0.86 12.25
C TRP A 255 1.31 -1.74 11.75
N MET A 256 2.52 -1.19 11.63
CA MET A 256 3.67 -1.91 11.07
C MET A 256 4.20 -3.00 11.99
N THR A 257 4.13 -2.83 13.31
CA THR A 257 4.49 -3.89 14.27
C THR A 257 3.50 -5.05 14.27
N THR A 258 2.24 -4.80 13.89
CA THR A 258 1.21 -5.86 13.92
C THR A 258 1.02 -6.57 12.58
N ILE A 259 1.40 -5.98 11.44
CA ILE A 259 1.07 -6.54 10.12
C ILE A 259 1.70 -7.92 9.88
N ALA A 260 2.97 -8.13 10.24
CA ALA A 260 3.63 -9.44 10.15
C ALA A 260 3.04 -10.41 11.19
N VAL A 261 2.82 -9.95 12.41
CA VAL A 261 2.27 -10.75 13.52
C VAL A 261 0.85 -11.22 13.21
N ILE A 262 0.02 -10.42 12.54
CA ILE A 262 -1.31 -10.83 12.07
C ILE A 262 -1.21 -11.95 11.05
N THR A 263 -0.22 -11.91 10.16
CA THR A 263 0.00 -13.00 9.18
C THR A 263 0.37 -14.31 9.88
N ILE A 264 1.30 -14.24 10.84
CA ILE A 264 1.71 -15.37 11.68
C ILE A 264 0.50 -15.89 12.47
N PHE A 265 -0.28 -15.00 13.08
CA PHE A 265 -1.50 -15.36 13.81
C PHE A 265 -2.50 -16.14 12.95
N PHE A 266 -2.72 -15.72 11.71
CA PHE A 266 -3.63 -16.41 10.79
C PHE A 266 -3.09 -17.76 10.32
N ALA A 267 -1.77 -17.86 10.10
CA ALA A 267 -1.14 -19.08 9.63
C ALA A 267 -0.96 -20.12 10.75
N ASP A 268 -0.36 -19.70 11.87
CA ASP A 268 0.15 -20.63 12.90
C ASP A 268 -0.81 -20.81 14.07
N LYS A 269 -1.59 -19.77 14.42
CA LYS A 269 -2.53 -19.88 15.55
C LYS A 269 -3.92 -20.32 15.10
N LEU A 270 -4.44 -19.71 14.01
CA LEU A 270 -5.78 -20.00 13.52
C LEU A 270 -5.77 -21.08 12.41
N HIS A 271 -4.62 -21.43 11.88
CA HIS A 271 -4.44 -22.41 10.78
C HIS A 271 -5.38 -22.16 9.59
N LEU A 272 -5.61 -20.86 9.24
CA LEU A 272 -6.50 -20.51 8.13
C LEU A 272 -5.97 -21.06 6.81
N SER A 273 -6.87 -21.60 5.97
CA SER A 273 -6.58 -21.93 4.57
C SER A 273 -6.23 -20.65 3.77
N TYR A 274 -5.57 -20.79 2.63
CA TYR A 274 -5.28 -19.64 1.76
C TYR A 274 -6.55 -18.97 1.25
N SER A 275 -7.58 -19.76 0.93
CA SER A 275 -8.89 -19.24 0.51
C SER A 275 -9.60 -18.50 1.65
N SER A 276 -9.50 -18.96 2.91
CA SER A 276 -10.03 -18.26 4.07
C SER A 276 -9.35 -16.92 4.29
N VAL A 277 -8.02 -16.87 4.17
CA VAL A 277 -7.28 -15.59 4.22
C VAL A 277 -7.70 -14.65 3.09
N ALA A 278 -7.80 -15.18 1.86
CA ALA A 278 -8.25 -14.40 0.71
C ALA A 278 -9.68 -13.86 0.91
N PHE A 279 -10.58 -14.67 1.47
CA PHE A 279 -11.93 -14.25 1.81
C PHE A 279 -11.93 -13.06 2.78
N TYR A 280 -11.21 -13.14 3.88
CA TYR A 280 -11.12 -12.04 4.85
C TYR A 280 -10.52 -10.78 4.23
N LYS A 281 -9.39 -10.91 3.51
CA LYS A 281 -8.74 -9.77 2.83
C LYS A 281 -9.64 -9.14 1.76
N ASN A 282 -10.44 -9.92 1.04
CA ASN A 282 -11.37 -9.42 0.04
C ASN A 282 -12.60 -8.76 0.68
N SER A 283 -13.13 -9.34 1.76
CA SER A 283 -14.35 -8.86 2.44
C SER A 283 -14.17 -7.42 2.95
N TYR A 284 -13.09 -7.13 3.66
CA TYR A 284 -12.89 -5.77 4.15
C TYR A 284 -12.64 -4.77 3.02
N ASN A 285 -11.94 -5.17 1.95
CA ASN A 285 -11.72 -4.30 0.79
C ASN A 285 -13.04 -3.95 0.08
N LEU A 286 -13.93 -4.92 -0.10
CA LEU A 286 -15.23 -4.69 -0.70
C LEU A 286 -16.07 -3.71 0.13
N ILE A 287 -16.15 -3.94 1.44
CA ILE A 287 -16.87 -3.06 2.35
C ILE A 287 -16.23 -1.66 2.35
N ALA A 288 -14.90 -1.55 2.40
CA ALA A 288 -14.19 -0.28 2.35
C ALA A 288 -14.52 0.53 1.09
N ILE A 289 -14.59 -0.12 -0.08
CA ILE A 289 -14.97 0.53 -1.34
C ILE A 289 -16.40 1.11 -1.27
N LEU A 290 -17.34 0.36 -0.69
CA LEU A 290 -18.74 0.79 -0.57
C LEU A 290 -18.92 2.00 0.35
N ILE A 291 -18.18 2.06 1.47
CA ILE A 291 -18.31 3.13 2.47
C ILE A 291 -17.39 4.33 2.19
N LEU A 292 -16.37 4.18 1.32
CA LEU A 292 -15.41 5.24 0.97
C LEU A 292 -16.07 6.57 0.52
N PRO A 293 -17.12 6.58 -0.34
CA PRO A 293 -17.76 7.84 -0.76
C PRO A 293 -18.41 8.61 0.40
N PHE A 294 -18.89 7.91 1.42
CA PHE A 294 -19.44 8.53 2.62
C PHE A 294 -18.34 9.25 3.41
N PHE A 295 -17.21 8.57 3.68
CA PHE A 295 -16.09 9.15 4.40
C PHE A 295 -15.37 10.24 3.60
N GLY A 296 -15.34 10.16 2.28
CA GLY A 296 -14.83 11.21 1.41
C GLY A 296 -15.59 12.53 1.53
N ARG A 297 -16.91 12.48 1.79
CA ARG A 297 -17.70 13.68 2.10
C ARG A 297 -17.49 14.18 3.53
N LEU A 298 -17.20 13.27 4.44
CA LEU A 298 -17.03 13.60 5.87
C LEU A 298 -15.70 14.30 6.13
N ILE A 299 -14.58 13.86 5.53
CA ILE A 299 -13.25 14.42 5.75
C ILE A 299 -13.17 15.91 5.36
N ASN A 300 -13.96 16.33 4.36
CA ASN A 300 -14.03 17.74 3.95
C ASN A 300 -14.80 18.65 4.93
N LYS A 301 -15.47 18.07 5.94
CA LYS A 301 -16.34 18.80 6.88
C LYS A 301 -15.79 18.86 8.29
N ILE A 302 -14.78 18.09 8.61
CA ILE A 302 -14.25 17.98 9.98
C ILE A 302 -12.73 18.16 9.97
N ASP A 303 -12.19 18.57 11.12
CA ASP A 303 -10.74 18.67 11.32
C ASP A 303 -10.06 17.32 11.02
N PRO A 304 -8.98 17.27 10.20
CA PRO A 304 -8.28 16.04 9.86
C PRO A 304 -7.74 15.29 11.08
N ARG A 305 -7.46 15.97 12.19
CA ARG A 305 -7.07 15.34 13.47
C ARG A 305 -8.24 14.59 14.10
N LYS A 306 -9.47 15.15 14.04
CA LYS A 306 -10.69 14.45 14.49
C LYS A 306 -10.97 13.23 13.62
N PHE A 307 -10.78 13.37 12.31
CA PHE A 307 -10.89 12.25 11.38
C PHE A 307 -9.86 11.16 11.67
N ALA A 308 -8.61 11.55 12.04
CA ALA A 308 -7.55 10.63 12.45
C ALA A 308 -7.92 9.86 13.73
N VAL A 309 -8.50 10.52 14.75
CA VAL A 309 -8.98 9.84 15.96
C VAL A 309 -9.98 8.73 15.62
N PHE A 310 -10.93 9.01 14.74
CA PHE A 310 -11.90 8.01 14.30
C PHE A 310 -11.24 6.85 13.54
N THR A 311 -10.29 7.16 12.65
CA THR A 311 -9.53 6.17 11.86
C THR A 311 -8.68 5.27 12.76
N PHE A 312 -7.95 5.86 13.72
CA PHE A 312 -7.11 5.11 14.66
C PHE A 312 -7.95 4.26 15.62
N GLY A 313 -9.12 4.78 16.03
CA GLY A 313 -10.09 4.02 16.82
C GLY A 313 -10.62 2.79 16.10
N SER A 314 -10.86 2.89 14.79
CA SER A 314 -11.26 1.73 13.98
C SER A 314 -10.16 0.66 13.90
N LEU A 315 -8.88 1.07 13.76
CA LEU A 315 -7.76 0.14 13.82
C LEU A 315 -7.60 -0.48 15.22
N MET A 316 -7.78 0.32 16.25
CA MET A 316 -7.76 -0.18 17.63
C MET A 316 -8.81 -1.27 17.84
N LEU A 317 -10.06 -1.06 17.40
CA LEU A 317 -11.11 -2.06 17.49
C LEU A 317 -10.76 -3.34 16.71
N TYR A 318 -10.16 -3.21 15.52
CA TYR A 318 -9.64 -4.36 14.78
C TYR A 318 -8.67 -5.20 15.60
N LEU A 319 -7.67 -4.57 16.21
CA LEU A 319 -6.66 -5.26 17.03
C LEU A 319 -7.26 -5.85 18.32
N VAL A 320 -8.23 -5.18 18.93
CA VAL A 320 -8.97 -5.72 20.09
C VAL A 320 -9.68 -7.02 19.73
N PHE A 321 -10.41 -7.05 18.62
CA PHE A 321 -11.10 -8.27 18.18
C PHE A 321 -10.14 -9.38 17.73
N LEU A 322 -8.96 -9.03 17.18
CA LEU A 322 -7.91 -10.00 16.90
C LEU A 322 -7.38 -10.63 18.19
N ALA A 323 -7.07 -9.81 19.20
CA ALA A 323 -6.63 -10.32 20.50
C ALA A 323 -7.71 -11.20 21.16
N LEU A 324 -8.98 -10.82 21.06
CA LEU A 324 -10.10 -11.64 21.55
C LEU A 324 -10.22 -12.97 20.78
N THR A 325 -9.89 -13.01 19.48
CA THR A 325 -9.93 -14.25 18.69
C THR A 325 -8.95 -15.30 19.22
N GLU A 326 -7.83 -14.89 19.81
CA GLU A 326 -6.89 -15.81 20.44
C GLU A 326 -7.52 -16.61 21.58
N HIS A 327 -8.40 -15.98 22.35
CA HIS A 327 -9.04 -16.57 23.53
C HIS A 327 -10.43 -17.14 23.24
N LEU A 328 -11.13 -16.55 22.28
CA LEU A 328 -12.50 -16.92 21.85
C LEU A 328 -12.45 -17.45 20.41
N SER A 329 -11.86 -18.61 20.22
CA SER A 329 -11.61 -19.21 18.92
C SER A 329 -12.82 -19.96 18.29
N TRP A 330 -14.04 -19.54 18.66
CA TRP A 330 -15.26 -20.11 18.10
C TRP A 330 -15.34 -19.85 16.60
N ASN A 331 -15.49 -20.91 15.84
CA ASN A 331 -15.55 -20.84 14.40
C ASN A 331 -16.56 -21.83 13.80
N THR A 332 -16.88 -21.61 12.55
CA THR A 332 -17.65 -22.54 11.70
C THR A 332 -16.99 -22.57 10.33
N GLU A 333 -17.22 -23.65 9.60
CA GLU A 333 -16.75 -23.77 8.22
C GLU A 333 -17.93 -23.71 7.26
N ILE A 334 -17.87 -22.81 6.29
CA ILE A 334 -18.89 -22.66 5.25
C ILE A 334 -18.20 -22.69 3.88
N MET A 335 -18.51 -23.67 3.05
CA MET A 335 -17.94 -23.86 1.70
C MET A 335 -16.40 -23.88 1.68
N GLY A 336 -15.76 -24.50 2.68
CA GLY A 336 -14.31 -24.55 2.81
C GLY A 336 -13.67 -23.28 3.37
N ILE A 337 -14.47 -22.28 3.76
CA ILE A 337 -14.02 -21.04 4.40
C ILE A 337 -14.19 -21.15 5.90
N GLN A 338 -13.11 -21.02 6.64
CA GLN A 338 -13.11 -21.00 8.11
C GLN A 338 -13.52 -19.61 8.61
N LEU A 339 -14.69 -19.51 9.26
CA LEU A 339 -15.26 -18.27 9.77
C LEU A 339 -15.14 -18.24 11.29
N TYR A 340 -14.20 -17.47 11.80
CA TYR A 340 -14.07 -17.15 13.23
C TYR A 340 -15.02 -16.01 13.59
N TYR A 341 -15.87 -16.19 14.60
CA TYR A 341 -16.89 -15.20 14.94
C TYR A 341 -16.32 -13.86 15.37
N MET A 342 -15.17 -13.84 16.06
CA MET A 342 -14.50 -12.59 16.46
C MET A 342 -13.78 -11.91 15.28
N LEU A 343 -13.44 -12.63 14.21
CA LEU A 343 -12.87 -12.01 13.00
C LEU A 343 -13.92 -11.22 12.20
N ILE A 344 -15.22 -11.53 12.34
CA ILE A 344 -16.28 -10.77 11.64
C ILE A 344 -16.26 -9.30 12.05
N PRO A 345 -16.46 -8.93 13.35
CA PRO A 345 -16.38 -7.54 13.80
C PRO A 345 -14.96 -6.96 13.61
N ALA A 346 -13.88 -7.77 13.71
CA ALA A 346 -12.54 -7.33 13.41
C ALA A 346 -12.45 -6.78 11.98
N PHE A 347 -12.86 -7.55 10.99
CA PHE A 347 -12.76 -7.14 9.59
C PHE A 347 -13.76 -6.05 9.20
N LEU A 348 -14.90 -5.92 9.89
CA LEU A 348 -15.78 -4.76 9.77
C LEU A 348 -15.08 -3.48 10.26
N ALA A 349 -14.44 -3.52 11.42
CA ALA A 349 -13.64 -2.40 11.93
C ALA A 349 -12.45 -2.08 10.99
N HIS A 350 -11.78 -3.12 10.46
CA HIS A 350 -10.70 -2.97 9.48
C HIS A 350 -11.18 -2.36 8.16
N ALA A 351 -12.39 -2.67 7.70
CA ALA A 351 -12.96 -2.04 6.51
C ALA A 351 -13.17 -0.54 6.69
N VAL A 352 -13.68 -0.12 7.86
CA VAL A 352 -13.80 1.30 8.21
C VAL A 352 -12.41 1.96 8.27
N PHE A 353 -11.45 1.31 8.91
CA PHE A 353 -10.06 1.76 8.95
C PHE A 353 -9.49 1.92 7.53
N ALA A 354 -9.61 0.91 6.67
CA ALA A 354 -9.08 0.93 5.32
C ALA A 354 -9.68 2.05 4.46
N ALA A 355 -10.99 2.29 4.57
CA ALA A 355 -11.67 3.36 3.86
C ALA A 355 -11.21 4.74 4.34
N THR A 356 -11.16 4.96 5.66
CA THR A 356 -10.80 6.27 6.23
C THR A 356 -9.31 6.55 6.11
N MET A 357 -8.46 5.53 6.30
CA MET A 357 -7.02 5.67 6.18
C MET A 357 -6.58 5.98 4.75
N SER A 358 -7.23 5.41 3.73
CA SER A 358 -6.91 5.74 2.35
C SER A 358 -7.08 7.23 2.05
N LEU A 359 -8.10 7.88 2.63
CA LEU A 359 -8.29 9.33 2.50
C LEU A 359 -7.24 10.10 3.30
N LEU A 360 -7.05 9.74 4.56
CA LEU A 360 -6.16 10.44 5.46
C LEU A 360 -4.69 10.37 4.99
N TRP A 361 -4.28 9.24 4.43
CA TRP A 361 -2.95 9.00 3.87
C TRP A 361 -2.65 9.89 2.65
N PHE A 362 -3.60 10.01 1.73
CA PHE A 362 -3.35 10.74 0.48
C PHE A 362 -3.57 12.24 0.60
N ILE A 363 -4.52 12.68 1.43
CA ILE A 363 -4.92 14.08 1.50
C ILE A 363 -4.81 14.70 2.90
N GLY A 364 -4.58 13.90 3.95
CA GLY A 364 -4.54 14.39 5.33
C GLY A 364 -3.49 15.46 5.57
N SER A 365 -2.26 15.27 5.07
CA SER A 365 -1.17 16.23 5.19
C SER A 365 -1.46 17.56 4.45
N SER A 366 -2.22 17.51 3.35
CA SER A 366 -2.53 18.70 2.55
C SER A 366 -3.42 19.72 3.28
N TYR A 367 -4.22 19.28 4.26
CA TYR A 367 -5.06 20.18 5.06
C TYR A 367 -4.27 21.12 5.97
N PHE A 368 -2.98 20.88 6.18
CA PHE A 368 -2.08 21.74 6.98
C PHE A 368 -1.22 22.67 6.12
N SER A 369 -1.33 22.57 4.80
CA SER A 369 -0.49 23.28 3.84
C SER A 369 -1.28 24.31 3.04
N ARG A 370 -0.58 25.30 2.49
CA ARG A 370 -1.12 26.12 1.39
C ARG A 370 -1.11 25.29 0.10
N SER A 371 -1.98 25.64 -0.86
CA SER A 371 -2.16 24.89 -2.12
C SER A 371 -0.87 24.69 -2.93
N ASN A 372 0.11 25.59 -2.83
CA ASN A 372 1.40 25.53 -3.51
C ASN A 372 2.46 24.68 -2.77
N SER A 373 2.28 24.34 -1.50
CA SER A 373 3.23 23.59 -0.67
C SER A 373 2.76 22.19 -0.27
N ALA A 374 1.58 21.74 -0.72
CA ALA A 374 1.01 20.43 -0.36
C ALA A 374 1.92 19.25 -0.69
N ALA A 375 2.70 19.34 -1.77
CA ALA A 375 3.65 18.29 -2.14
C ALA A 375 4.82 18.16 -1.14
N ASP A 376 5.27 19.27 -0.54
CA ASP A 376 6.34 19.25 0.44
C ASP A 376 5.87 18.60 1.74
N TYR A 377 4.66 18.92 2.20
CA TYR A 377 4.03 18.28 3.36
C TYR A 377 3.85 16.77 3.14
N GLN A 378 3.37 16.37 1.96
CA GLN A 378 3.25 14.95 1.64
C GLN A 378 4.63 14.24 1.60
N SER A 379 5.67 14.92 1.16
CA SER A 379 7.03 14.39 1.17
C SER A 379 7.56 14.15 2.59
N VAL A 380 7.27 15.04 3.54
CA VAL A 380 7.57 14.83 4.97
C VAL A 380 6.86 13.59 5.48
N HIS A 381 5.56 13.45 5.22
CA HIS A 381 4.74 12.30 5.62
C HIS A 381 5.32 10.97 5.10
N LEU A 382 5.66 10.89 3.82
CA LEU A 382 6.24 9.69 3.21
C LEU A 382 7.62 9.34 3.76
N THR A 383 8.46 10.36 4.00
CA THR A 383 9.80 10.17 4.59
C THR A 383 9.73 9.62 6.00
N LEU A 384 8.86 10.18 6.85
CA LEU A 384 8.63 9.68 8.21
C LEU A 384 8.06 8.26 8.19
N THR A 385 7.18 7.95 7.26
CA THR A 385 6.68 6.59 7.04
C THR A 385 7.80 5.61 6.72
N GLY A 386 8.67 5.95 5.78
CA GLY A 386 9.81 5.12 5.45
C GLY A 386 10.78 4.93 6.62
N ALA A 387 11.00 6.00 7.42
CA ALA A 387 11.87 5.93 8.60
C ALA A 387 11.36 4.91 9.63
N ARG A 388 10.07 4.92 9.97
CA ARG A 388 9.50 3.90 10.89
C ARG A 388 9.49 2.49 10.30
N GLY A 389 9.37 2.37 8.97
CA GLY A 389 9.43 1.11 8.24
C GLY A 389 10.76 0.38 8.38
N LEU A 390 11.84 1.09 8.75
CA LEU A 390 13.16 0.48 8.98
C LEU A 390 13.18 -0.51 10.14
N PHE A 391 12.37 -0.32 11.15
CA PHE A 391 12.44 -1.10 12.38
C PHE A 391 11.10 -1.70 12.83
N ALA A 392 9.97 -1.03 12.57
CA ALA A 392 8.70 -1.42 13.19
C ALA A 392 8.23 -2.84 12.84
N PRO A 393 8.32 -3.36 11.59
CA PRO A 393 7.90 -4.74 11.30
C PRO A 393 8.72 -5.79 12.07
N LEU A 394 10.04 -5.61 12.14
CA LEU A 394 10.92 -6.54 12.86
C LEU A 394 10.74 -6.45 14.39
N LEU A 395 10.51 -5.23 14.92
CA LEU A 395 10.15 -5.07 16.33
C LEU A 395 8.84 -5.77 16.68
N GLY A 396 7.88 -5.77 15.73
CA GLY A 396 6.63 -6.50 15.92
C GLY A 396 6.83 -8.00 16.09
N VAL A 397 7.65 -8.60 15.23
CA VAL A 397 8.02 -10.02 15.35
C VAL A 397 8.76 -10.29 16.68
N LEU A 398 9.73 -9.44 17.04
CA LEU A 398 10.45 -9.55 18.32
C LEU A 398 9.49 -9.49 19.52
N PHE A 399 8.52 -8.56 19.51
CA PHE A 399 7.52 -8.48 20.59
C PHE A 399 6.65 -9.74 20.64
N TYR A 400 6.26 -10.27 19.47
CA TYR A 400 5.50 -11.52 19.40
C TYR A 400 6.31 -12.71 19.96
N GLU A 401 7.57 -12.86 19.59
CA GLU A 401 8.42 -13.96 20.09
C GLU A 401 8.64 -13.90 21.60
N ILE A 402 8.78 -12.69 22.18
CA ILE A 402 9.01 -12.52 23.62
C ILE A 402 7.71 -12.59 24.42
N PHE A 403 6.64 -11.99 23.94
CA PHE A 403 5.43 -11.72 24.72
C PHE A 403 4.16 -12.41 24.20
N GLY A 404 4.19 -13.01 23.00
CA GLY A 404 3.04 -13.61 22.34
C GLY A 404 2.08 -12.60 21.67
N PHE A 405 1.00 -13.10 21.07
CA PHE A 405 0.07 -12.31 20.25
C PHE A 405 -0.68 -11.24 21.05
N THR A 406 -1.35 -11.63 22.13
CA THR A 406 -2.19 -10.71 22.93
C THR A 406 -1.41 -9.51 23.44
N ILE A 407 -0.18 -9.68 23.96
CA ILE A 407 0.62 -8.57 24.48
C ILE A 407 1.12 -7.70 23.33
N THR A 408 1.53 -8.28 22.20
CA THR A 408 1.95 -7.52 21.03
C THR A 408 0.81 -6.64 20.48
N PHE A 409 -0.41 -7.18 20.38
CA PHE A 409 -1.58 -6.38 20.01
C PHE A 409 -1.89 -5.31 21.05
N SER A 410 -1.72 -5.60 22.34
CA SER A 410 -1.94 -4.63 23.44
C SER A 410 -0.95 -3.46 23.39
N ILE A 411 0.33 -3.70 23.08
CA ILE A 411 1.33 -2.64 22.85
C ILE A 411 0.90 -1.73 21.71
N ALA A 412 0.44 -2.31 20.60
CA ALA A 412 -0.05 -1.54 19.45
C ALA A 412 -1.32 -0.74 19.81
N ILE A 413 -2.28 -1.33 20.54
CA ILE A 413 -3.48 -0.66 21.04
C ILE A 413 -3.09 0.52 21.92
N PHE A 414 -2.12 0.35 22.82
CA PHE A 414 -1.65 1.44 23.69
C PHE A 414 -1.04 2.60 22.87
N ALA A 415 -0.22 2.29 21.88
CA ALA A 415 0.32 3.32 20.97
C ALA A 415 -0.80 4.08 20.20
N LEU A 416 -1.87 3.38 19.79
CA LEU A 416 -3.04 4.02 19.15
C LEU A 416 -3.80 4.92 20.12
N ILE A 417 -3.95 4.52 21.39
CA ILE A 417 -4.59 5.35 22.42
C ILE A 417 -3.79 6.66 22.60
N ILE A 418 -2.46 6.57 22.71
CA ILE A 418 -1.60 7.76 22.81
C ILE A 418 -1.76 8.65 21.58
N ALA A 419 -1.79 8.06 20.38
CA ALA A 419 -1.99 8.78 19.13
C ALA A 419 -3.34 9.54 19.11
N MET A 420 -4.42 8.89 19.53
CA MET A 420 -5.76 9.50 19.61
C MET A 420 -5.82 10.63 20.65
N VAL A 421 -5.22 10.44 21.82
CA VAL A 421 -5.14 11.46 22.87
C VAL A 421 -4.35 12.68 22.36
N LEU A 422 -3.22 12.46 21.70
CA LEU A 422 -2.41 13.53 21.11
C LEU A 422 -3.18 14.32 20.05
N MET A 423 -3.89 13.62 19.15
CA MET A 423 -4.72 14.26 18.11
C MET A 423 -5.82 15.13 18.73
N TYR A 424 -6.53 14.58 19.72
CA TYR A 424 -7.60 15.29 20.41
C TYR A 424 -7.06 16.51 21.17
N TRP A 425 -5.95 16.36 21.88
CA TRP A 425 -5.29 17.46 22.60
C TRP A 425 -4.83 18.54 21.62
N SER A 426 -4.18 18.17 20.52
CA SER A 426 -3.72 19.13 19.51
C SER A 426 -4.88 19.89 18.87
N MET A 427 -5.99 19.22 18.57
CA MET A 427 -7.18 19.85 18.03
C MET A 427 -7.76 20.91 19.00
N LYS A 428 -7.76 20.61 20.31
CA LYS A 428 -8.29 21.51 21.31
C LYS A 428 -7.39 22.73 21.59
N ASN A 429 -6.07 22.56 21.54
CA ASN A 429 -5.10 23.56 22.01
C ASN A 429 -4.36 24.31 20.88
N ARG A 430 -4.49 23.85 19.63
CA ARG A 430 -3.79 24.46 18.48
C ARG A 430 -4.74 24.62 17.30
N SER A 431 -5.07 25.87 17.00
CA SER A 431 -5.86 26.22 15.81
C SER A 431 -5.07 25.92 14.53
N MET A 432 -5.74 25.44 13.51
CA MET A 432 -5.19 25.40 12.15
C MET A 432 -5.20 26.80 11.57
N ASN A 433 -4.22 27.12 10.71
CA ASN A 433 -4.18 28.41 10.04
C ASN A 433 -5.43 28.56 9.15
N PRO A 434 -6.20 29.67 9.24
CA PRO A 434 -7.39 29.86 8.40
C PRO A 434 -7.14 29.84 6.90
N GLU A 435 -5.90 30.06 6.46
CA GLU A 435 -5.48 30.05 5.06
C GLU A 435 -5.19 28.64 4.50
N SER A 436 -5.36 27.59 5.31
CA SER A 436 -5.14 26.19 4.91
C SER A 436 -6.43 25.47 4.45
N PHE A 437 -7.55 26.18 4.38
CA PHE A 437 -8.84 25.68 3.88
C PHE A 437 -9.24 26.30 2.55
#